data_843ca6f568ac613bf289970ed6661ce9
#
_entry.id   843ca6f568ac613bf289970ed6661ce9
#
_cell.length_a   1.000
_cell.length_b   1.000
_cell.length_c   1.000
_cell.angle_alpha   90.00
_cell.angle_beta   90.00
_cell.angle_gamma   90.00
#
_symmetry.space_group_name_H-M   'P 1'
#
loop_
_entity.id
_entity.type
_entity.pdbx_description
1 polymer ?
#
loop_
_entity_poly.entity_id
_entity_poly.type
_entity_poly.pdbx_seq_one_letter_code
_entity_poly.pdbx_strand_id
1 'polypeptide(L)'
;MFDATPFTNPEASADELSAQVAALPDDPTLLKHLLDARLAEIERLKLLVAKLRHAQFGRRSERLGALCGQLDLGLSTAQHGGGEARGASADLATLADVIPIESTPRHPGRNRLPDHLPRSRTEHLPTCSGCPQCGGTLKRLGEDVSEELEYVPARFRVVRHVRPKFACGRCETIVQAPAPGRPIMGGLPGPGLLAHVLTAKYCDHLPLYRQSAIYAREGVRLERSTLADWVAGSADLLDPLVQALSRYVRAGEKIHADDTPLPVLAPGRGRTRTGRLWVYVRDDRPAAGTAAPAVWFAYSPDRRGTHPQQHLREFSGIVQADAFAGFDALYAGGRMQEAGCWAHVRRKFFDLVRAHDSPIAKEALVRIGALYAVEAAVRGAPPPVRRDARQMRARPLLDELHDWLTTQSRRVPRKSGIGEAIQYALNHWRALVRYAGDGRIEIDNNAAERALRGVALGRKNYLFAGSDAGGERAAAIYSLIGSARMNGLDPEAYLREVLGRIADHPINRIEDLLPWNLNMAAAVSMREVA
;
A
#
# COMPACT_ATOMS: atom_id res chain seq x y z
N MET A 1 11.09 -34.74 -34.91
CA MET A 1 11.71 -33.81 -33.97
C MET A 1 12.39 -32.74 -34.82
N PHE A 2 11.66 -31.70 -35.21
CA PHE A 2 12.21 -30.62 -36.02
C PHE A 2 12.64 -29.51 -35.06
N ASP A 3 13.94 -29.21 -35.14
CA ASP A 3 14.57 -28.13 -34.34
C ASP A 3 14.05 -26.79 -34.86
N ALA A 4 13.29 -26.05 -34.02
CA ALA A 4 12.51 -24.87 -34.40
C ALA A 4 13.32 -23.57 -34.25
N THR A 5 14.63 -23.57 -34.53
CA THR A 5 15.48 -22.38 -34.35
C THR A 5 16.22 -21.90 -35.61
N PRO A 6 15.54 -21.42 -36.68
CA PRO A 6 16.25 -20.81 -37.77
C PRO A 6 16.44 -19.27 -37.72
N PHE A 7 15.91 -18.54 -36.69
CA PHE A 7 15.98 -17.07 -36.69
C PHE A 7 16.41 -16.53 -35.30
N THR A 8 17.65 -16.82 -34.89
CA THR A 8 18.16 -16.44 -33.57
C THR A 8 19.19 -15.32 -33.55
N ASN A 9 19.65 -14.83 -34.74
CA ASN A 9 20.66 -13.77 -34.79
C ASN A 9 20.04 -12.45 -35.25
N PRO A 10 19.94 -11.40 -34.40
CA PRO A 10 19.43 -10.09 -34.79
C PRO A 10 20.38 -9.28 -35.68
N GLU A 11 21.61 -9.75 -35.90
CA GLU A 11 22.65 -9.11 -36.77
C GLU A 11 22.87 -9.92 -38.06
N ALA A 12 21.97 -10.82 -38.43
CA ALA A 12 22.10 -11.63 -39.63
C ALA A 12 22.16 -10.77 -40.90
N SER A 13 23.10 -11.07 -41.77
CA SER A 13 23.24 -10.40 -43.08
C SER A 13 22.07 -10.71 -44.02
N ALA A 14 21.85 -9.90 -45.04
CA ALA A 14 20.79 -10.11 -46.03
C ALA A 14 20.88 -11.49 -46.71
N ASP A 15 22.07 -12.01 -46.89
CA ASP A 15 22.31 -13.33 -47.49
C ASP A 15 21.93 -14.47 -46.53
N GLU A 16 22.19 -14.33 -45.22
CA GLU A 16 21.77 -15.28 -44.20
C GLU A 16 20.24 -15.32 -44.04
N LEU A 17 19.57 -14.17 -44.11
CA LEU A 17 18.12 -14.06 -44.10
C LEU A 17 17.49 -14.73 -45.35
N SER A 18 18.08 -14.55 -46.52
CA SER A 18 17.63 -15.20 -47.75
C SER A 18 17.78 -16.71 -47.69
N ALA A 19 18.87 -17.22 -47.13
CA ALA A 19 19.08 -18.65 -46.94
C ALA A 19 18.07 -19.24 -45.92
N GLN A 20 17.72 -18.49 -44.88
CA GLN A 20 16.72 -18.89 -43.89
C GLN A 20 15.29 -18.93 -44.46
N VAL A 21 14.97 -17.97 -45.36
CA VAL A 21 13.68 -17.98 -46.07
C VAL A 21 13.59 -19.14 -47.05
N ALA A 22 14.68 -19.49 -47.74
CA ALA A 22 14.72 -20.65 -48.63
C ALA A 22 14.62 -22.02 -47.91
N ALA A 23 14.89 -22.06 -46.61
CA ALA A 23 14.77 -23.24 -45.77
C ALA A 23 13.37 -23.43 -45.14
N LEU A 24 12.42 -22.53 -45.42
CA LEU A 24 11.05 -22.66 -44.96
C LEU A 24 10.33 -23.83 -45.65
N PRO A 25 9.49 -24.58 -44.95
CA PRO A 25 8.74 -25.67 -45.57
C PRO A 25 7.70 -25.14 -46.56
N ASP A 26 7.53 -25.83 -47.69
CA ASP A 26 6.52 -25.50 -48.71
C ASP A 26 5.08 -25.89 -48.32
N ASP A 27 4.89 -26.59 -47.19
CA ASP A 27 3.56 -26.97 -46.68
C ASP A 27 2.85 -25.76 -46.08
N PRO A 28 1.70 -25.33 -46.66
CA PRO A 28 0.93 -24.18 -46.15
C PRO A 28 0.47 -24.35 -44.69
N THR A 29 0.25 -25.54 -44.22
CA THR A 29 -0.22 -25.84 -42.86
C THR A 29 0.93 -25.60 -41.85
N LEU A 30 2.11 -26.09 -42.22
CA LEU A 30 3.31 -25.95 -41.40
C LEU A 30 3.79 -24.49 -41.37
N LEU A 31 3.73 -23.78 -42.49
CA LEU A 31 4.00 -22.33 -42.59
C LEU A 31 3.07 -21.52 -41.70
N LYS A 32 1.78 -21.87 -41.67
CA LYS A 32 0.77 -21.22 -40.84
C LYS A 32 1.06 -21.39 -39.34
N HIS A 33 1.44 -22.60 -38.94
CA HIS A 33 1.85 -22.87 -37.54
C HIS A 33 3.13 -22.14 -37.14
N LEU A 34 4.11 -22.04 -38.04
CA LEU A 34 5.33 -21.28 -37.80
C LEU A 34 5.04 -19.78 -37.70
N LEU A 35 4.17 -19.24 -38.55
CA LEU A 35 3.75 -17.84 -38.53
C LEU A 35 3.01 -17.51 -37.24
N ASP A 36 2.06 -18.34 -36.81
CA ASP A 36 1.34 -18.19 -35.55
C ASP A 36 2.28 -18.22 -34.35
N ALA A 37 3.27 -19.10 -34.34
CA ALA A 37 4.27 -19.17 -33.28
C ALA A 37 5.15 -17.90 -33.23
N ARG A 38 5.54 -17.36 -34.39
CA ARG A 38 6.33 -16.11 -34.46
C ARG A 38 5.51 -14.88 -34.08
N LEU A 39 4.26 -14.80 -34.49
CA LEU A 39 3.36 -13.74 -34.07
C LEU A 39 3.16 -13.73 -32.55
N ALA A 40 2.98 -14.90 -31.94
CA ALA A 40 2.87 -15.04 -30.49
C ALA A 40 4.16 -14.57 -29.77
N GLU A 41 5.34 -14.88 -30.32
CA GLU A 41 6.62 -14.43 -29.74
C GLU A 41 6.82 -12.92 -29.90
N ILE A 42 6.47 -12.34 -31.04
CA ILE A 42 6.49 -10.88 -31.27
C ILE A 42 5.57 -10.16 -30.27
N GLU A 43 4.36 -10.68 -30.02
CA GLU A 43 3.45 -10.12 -29.04
C GLU A 43 4.04 -10.19 -27.61
N ARG A 44 4.65 -11.31 -27.27
CA ARG A 44 5.32 -11.48 -25.99
C ARG A 44 6.46 -10.50 -25.79
N LEU A 45 7.30 -10.31 -26.82
CA LEU A 45 8.42 -9.35 -26.79
C LEU A 45 7.91 -7.91 -26.69
N LYS A 46 6.86 -7.53 -27.44
CA LYS A 46 6.24 -6.19 -27.34
C LYS A 46 5.73 -5.92 -25.93
N LEU A 47 5.08 -6.90 -25.29
CA LEU A 47 4.61 -6.77 -23.93
C LEU A 47 5.77 -6.60 -22.93
N LEU A 48 6.85 -7.35 -23.12
CA LEU A 48 8.06 -7.23 -22.29
C LEU A 48 8.70 -5.86 -22.43
N VAL A 49 8.86 -5.36 -23.66
CA VAL A 49 9.40 -4.02 -23.95
C VAL A 49 8.51 -2.93 -23.35
N ALA A 50 7.17 -3.06 -23.45
CA ALA A 50 6.25 -2.11 -22.83
C ALA A 50 6.38 -2.10 -21.30
N LYS A 51 6.52 -3.27 -20.66
CA LYS A 51 6.77 -3.40 -19.22
C LYS A 51 8.11 -2.78 -18.82
N LEU A 52 9.17 -3.02 -19.57
CA LEU A 52 10.50 -2.45 -19.32
C LEU A 52 10.51 -0.92 -19.51
N ARG A 53 9.89 -0.40 -20.58
CA ARG A 53 9.71 1.04 -20.78
C ARG A 53 8.91 1.68 -19.65
N HIS A 54 7.85 1.04 -19.19
CA HIS A 54 7.07 1.54 -18.04
C HIS A 54 7.89 1.51 -16.74
N ALA A 55 8.71 0.50 -16.52
CA ALA A 55 9.61 0.44 -15.36
C ALA A 55 10.68 1.52 -15.40
N GLN A 56 11.16 1.89 -16.61
CA GLN A 56 12.26 2.83 -16.80
C GLN A 56 11.79 4.27 -16.95
N PHE A 57 10.66 4.53 -17.64
CA PHE A 57 10.19 5.87 -18.03
C PHE A 57 8.77 6.20 -17.56
N GLY A 58 8.04 5.27 -16.91
CA GLY A 58 6.71 5.51 -16.38
C GLY A 58 6.73 6.62 -15.32
N ARG A 59 5.78 7.56 -15.37
CA ARG A 59 5.64 8.63 -14.38
C ARG A 59 5.49 8.03 -12.99
N ARG A 60 6.52 8.15 -12.18
CA ARG A 60 6.57 7.76 -10.76
C ARG A 60 6.06 8.90 -9.87
N SER A 61 4.86 9.37 -10.10
CA SER A 61 4.26 10.41 -9.29
C SER A 61 3.41 9.77 -8.19
N GLU A 62 3.73 10.09 -6.94
CA GLU A 62 2.99 9.60 -5.75
C GLU A 62 1.52 10.02 -5.72
N ARG A 63 1.14 11.06 -6.47
CA ARG A 63 -0.24 11.58 -6.56
C ARG A 63 -1.17 10.77 -7.45
N LEU A 64 -0.67 9.92 -8.33
CA LEU A 64 -1.50 9.21 -9.32
C LEU A 64 -2.00 7.84 -8.88
N GLY A 65 -1.55 7.31 -7.74
CA GLY A 65 -1.95 5.99 -7.27
C GLY A 65 -3.40 5.87 -6.79
N ALA A 66 -4.07 6.98 -6.46
CA ALA A 66 -5.44 6.98 -5.95
C ALA A 66 -6.50 7.31 -7.03
N LEU A 67 -6.12 7.98 -8.13
CA LEU A 67 -7.02 8.40 -9.22
C LEU A 67 -6.84 7.60 -10.52
N CYS A 68 -5.73 6.89 -10.67
CA CYS A 68 -5.36 6.24 -11.95
C CYS A 68 -6.08 4.92 -12.25
N GLY A 69 -7.02 4.48 -11.45
CA GLY A 69 -7.84 3.31 -11.79
C GLY A 69 -8.90 3.61 -12.88
N GLN A 70 -9.37 4.83 -12.97
CA GLN A 70 -10.46 5.21 -13.87
C GLN A 70 -10.15 6.32 -14.89
N LEU A 71 -9.18 7.20 -14.61
CA LEU A 71 -8.88 8.37 -15.47
C LEU A 71 -7.87 8.09 -16.59
N ASP A 72 -7.05 7.02 -16.49
CA ASP A 72 -6.03 6.70 -17.52
C ASP A 72 -6.62 6.17 -18.84
N LEU A 73 -7.87 5.73 -18.87
CA LEU A 73 -8.54 5.30 -20.11
C LEU A 73 -8.98 6.46 -21.00
N GLY A 74 -9.18 7.65 -20.44
CA GLY A 74 -9.62 8.85 -21.18
C GLY A 74 -8.47 9.70 -21.74
N LEU A 75 -7.28 9.64 -21.13
CA LEU A 75 -6.15 10.51 -21.50
C LEU A 75 -5.20 9.91 -22.55
N SER A 76 -5.18 8.59 -22.72
CA SER A 76 -4.32 7.96 -23.73
C SER A 76 -4.86 8.09 -25.17
N THR A 77 -6.15 8.40 -25.36
CA THR A 77 -6.74 8.69 -26.68
C THR A 77 -6.43 10.09 -27.21
N ALA A 78 -6.00 11.02 -26.34
CA ALA A 78 -5.74 12.41 -26.73
C ALA A 78 -4.29 12.71 -27.16
N GLN A 79 -3.35 11.77 -27.03
CA GLN A 79 -1.92 12.02 -27.29
C GLN A 79 -1.36 11.36 -28.58
N HIS A 80 -2.17 10.66 -29.37
CA HIS A 80 -1.73 10.04 -30.63
C HIS A 80 -2.62 10.41 -31.81
N GLY A 81 -2.76 11.69 -32.07
CA GLY A 81 -3.53 12.21 -33.21
C GLY A 81 -3.02 13.55 -33.71
N GLY A 82 -1.78 13.58 -34.14
CA GLY A 82 -1.31 14.62 -35.06
C GLY A 82 -1.58 14.15 -36.49
N GLY A 83 -2.73 14.48 -37.03
CA GLY A 83 -3.10 14.17 -38.43
C GLY A 83 -4.60 14.14 -38.61
N GLU A 84 -5.15 15.27 -39.10
CA GLU A 84 -6.46 15.43 -39.74
C GLU A 84 -7.64 14.59 -39.19
N ALA A 85 -8.44 15.17 -38.28
CA ALA A 85 -9.81 14.77 -38.05
C ALA A 85 -10.71 16.00 -37.86
N ARG A 86 -11.13 16.61 -38.97
CA ARG A 86 -12.39 17.36 -39.05
C ARG A 86 -13.49 16.30 -39.11
N GLY A 87 -14.28 16.15 -38.02
CA GLY A 87 -15.51 15.38 -38.15
C GLY A 87 -15.98 14.55 -36.96
N ALA A 88 -15.51 14.79 -35.74
CA ALA A 88 -15.99 14.02 -34.57
C ALA A 88 -16.20 14.90 -33.30
N SER A 89 -16.68 16.14 -33.48
CA SER A 89 -16.89 17.04 -32.32
C SER A 89 -18.35 17.11 -31.85
N ALA A 90 -19.27 16.32 -32.42
CA ALA A 90 -20.70 16.37 -32.07
C ALA A 90 -21.14 15.35 -30.99
N ASP A 91 -20.40 14.25 -30.80
CA ASP A 91 -20.84 13.18 -29.90
C ASP A 91 -20.19 13.18 -28.48
N LEU A 92 -19.23 14.08 -28.22
CA LEU A 92 -18.67 14.25 -26.86
C LEU A 92 -19.44 15.28 -26.00
N ALA A 93 -20.30 16.08 -26.59
CA ALA A 93 -21.07 17.09 -25.87
C ALA A 93 -22.26 16.49 -25.08
N THR A 94 -22.72 15.29 -25.42
CA THR A 94 -23.87 14.63 -24.79
C THR A 94 -23.54 13.79 -23.58
N LEU A 95 -22.25 13.58 -23.24
CA LEU A 95 -21.82 12.87 -22.02
C LEU A 95 -21.37 13.81 -20.89
N ALA A 96 -21.36 15.12 -21.13
CA ALA A 96 -20.97 16.12 -20.13
C ALA A 96 -22.14 16.61 -19.24
N ASP A 97 -23.36 16.21 -19.52
CA ASP A 97 -24.57 16.76 -18.86
C ASP A 97 -25.05 15.99 -17.62
N VAL A 98 -24.23 15.12 -17.00
CA VAL A 98 -24.71 14.29 -15.86
C VAL A 98 -24.05 14.61 -14.52
N ILE A 99 -23.19 15.62 -14.42
CA ILE A 99 -22.73 16.12 -13.12
C ILE A 99 -22.64 17.64 -13.17
N PRO A 100 -23.55 18.38 -12.53
CA PRO A 100 -23.33 19.80 -12.31
C PRO A 100 -22.26 19.98 -11.25
N ILE A 101 -21.01 20.11 -11.67
CA ILE A 101 -19.96 20.69 -10.83
C ILE A 101 -20.19 22.19 -10.91
N GLU A 102 -20.86 22.76 -9.91
CA GLU A 102 -20.81 24.20 -9.68
C GLU A 102 -19.36 24.62 -9.48
N SER A 103 -18.68 24.95 -10.55
CA SER A 103 -17.39 25.62 -10.51
C SER A 103 -17.61 27.09 -10.23
N THR A 104 -17.80 27.45 -8.98
CA THR A 104 -17.50 28.82 -8.55
C THR A 104 -16.00 29.05 -8.79
N PRO A 105 -15.60 30.11 -9.51
CA PRO A 105 -14.19 30.46 -9.64
C PRO A 105 -13.68 30.87 -8.26
N ARG A 106 -13.07 29.89 -7.55
CA ARG A 106 -12.30 30.20 -6.34
C ARG A 106 -11.03 30.89 -6.80
N HIS A 107 -10.97 32.22 -6.61
CA HIS A 107 -9.68 32.86 -6.42
C HIS A 107 -8.94 32.04 -5.36
N PRO A 108 -7.66 31.69 -5.55
CA PRO A 108 -6.88 31.07 -4.50
C PRO A 108 -6.69 32.08 -3.37
N GLY A 109 -7.70 32.21 -2.52
CA GLY A 109 -7.55 32.85 -1.24
C GLY A 109 -6.48 32.05 -0.49
N ARG A 110 -5.47 32.73 0.08
CA ARG A 110 -4.50 32.09 0.96
C ARG A 110 -5.28 31.28 1.98
N ASN A 111 -5.07 29.95 1.98
CA ASN A 111 -5.65 29.07 2.99
C ASN A 111 -5.21 29.62 4.35
N ARG A 112 -6.15 29.85 5.26
CA ARG A 112 -5.85 30.24 6.62
C ARG A 112 -4.92 29.20 7.24
N LEU A 113 -3.89 29.66 7.95
CA LEU A 113 -3.01 28.77 8.70
C LEU A 113 -3.80 28.10 9.84
N PRO A 114 -3.51 26.81 10.17
CA PRO A 114 -4.25 26.09 11.20
C PRO A 114 -4.27 26.80 12.55
N ASP A 115 -5.45 26.90 13.18
CA ASP A 115 -5.65 27.65 14.42
C ASP A 115 -4.93 27.05 15.63
N HIS A 116 -4.66 25.74 15.62
CA HIS A 116 -3.99 25.02 16.72
C HIS A 116 -2.46 25.26 16.79
N LEU A 117 -1.86 25.90 15.77
CA LEU A 117 -0.43 26.20 15.79
C LEU A 117 -0.14 27.39 16.71
N PRO A 118 0.95 27.33 17.51
CA PRO A 118 1.38 28.46 18.32
C PRO A 118 1.76 29.64 17.43
N ARG A 119 1.37 30.85 17.84
CA ARG A 119 1.64 32.09 17.12
C ARG A 119 2.56 32.97 17.94
N SER A 120 3.68 33.40 17.35
CA SER A 120 4.52 34.47 17.87
C SER A 120 4.18 35.78 17.17
N ARG A 121 4.03 36.88 17.92
CA ARG A 121 3.76 38.21 17.38
C ARG A 121 5.04 39.01 17.34
N THR A 122 5.42 39.50 16.17
CA THR A 122 6.51 40.48 15.99
C THR A 122 5.89 41.76 15.50
N GLU A 123 6.08 42.87 16.23
CA GLU A 123 5.54 44.14 15.89
C GLU A 123 6.64 45.01 15.22
N HIS A 124 6.36 45.49 14.01
CA HIS A 124 7.26 46.35 13.26
C HIS A 124 6.77 47.77 13.41
N LEU A 125 7.50 48.57 14.19
CA LEU A 125 7.19 49.97 14.40
C LEU A 125 7.96 50.85 13.40
N PRO A 126 7.37 51.97 12.95
CA PRO A 126 8.09 52.99 12.18
C PRO A 126 9.31 53.52 12.93
N THR A 127 10.39 53.76 12.24
CA THR A 127 11.62 54.33 12.84
C THR A 127 11.51 55.80 13.21
N CYS A 128 10.47 56.48 12.72
CA CYS A 128 10.22 57.90 13.01
C CYS A 128 9.26 58.04 14.20
N SER A 129 9.61 58.88 15.18
CA SER A 129 8.78 59.21 16.36
C SER A 129 7.73 60.32 16.09
N GLY A 130 7.77 60.95 14.91
CA GLY A 130 6.85 62.02 14.50
C GLY A 130 6.55 61.94 12.99
N CYS A 131 5.53 62.66 12.56
CA CYS A 131 5.14 62.75 11.16
C CYS A 131 6.31 63.28 10.29
N PRO A 132 6.73 62.54 9.25
CA PRO A 132 7.85 62.96 8.40
C PRO A 132 7.57 64.23 7.58
N GLN A 133 6.30 64.66 7.46
CA GLN A 133 5.91 65.83 6.69
C GLN A 133 5.76 67.09 7.57
N CYS A 134 5.27 66.97 8.82
CA CYS A 134 4.97 68.14 9.65
C CYS A 134 5.50 68.04 11.08
N GLY A 135 6.16 66.95 11.49
CA GLY A 135 6.70 66.75 12.83
C GLY A 135 5.67 66.46 13.93
N GLY A 136 4.38 66.40 13.61
CA GLY A 136 3.30 66.17 14.57
C GLY A 136 3.30 64.79 15.18
N THR A 137 2.64 64.60 16.34
CA THR A 137 2.52 63.28 17.01
C THR A 137 1.74 62.31 16.21
N LEU A 138 2.31 61.11 15.97
CA LEU A 138 1.64 60.00 15.28
C LEU A 138 0.66 59.28 16.22
N LYS A 139 -0.57 59.08 15.75
CA LYS A 139 -1.58 58.26 16.44
C LYS A 139 -1.77 56.95 15.68
N ARG A 140 -1.88 55.82 16.41
CA ARG A 140 -2.16 54.50 15.82
C ARG A 140 -3.57 54.48 15.20
N LEU A 141 -3.69 54.17 13.91
CA LEU A 141 -4.95 54.11 13.17
C LEU A 141 -5.46 52.67 13.02
N GLY A 142 -4.56 51.70 12.97
CA GLY A 142 -4.86 50.32 12.77
C GLY A 142 -3.58 49.48 12.65
N GLU A 143 -3.73 48.24 12.24
CA GLU A 143 -2.62 47.32 11.98
C GLU A 143 -2.94 46.44 10.79
N ASP A 144 -1.95 46.21 9.94
CA ASP A 144 -1.97 45.17 8.92
C ASP A 144 -1.31 43.92 9.49
N VAL A 145 -1.99 42.78 9.43
CA VAL A 145 -1.49 41.52 9.95
C VAL A 145 -1.23 40.59 8.78
N SER A 146 0.00 40.09 8.69
CA SER A 146 0.38 39.01 7.80
C SER A 146 0.90 37.85 8.63
N GLU A 147 0.53 36.63 8.26
CA GLU A 147 1.02 35.41 8.90
C GLU A 147 1.92 34.64 7.91
N GLU A 148 3.03 34.11 8.42
CA GLU A 148 3.91 33.17 7.70
C GLU A 148 4.05 31.89 8.51
N LEU A 149 4.24 30.76 7.83
CA LEU A 149 4.44 29.48 8.48
C LEU A 149 5.93 29.18 8.58
N GLU A 150 6.44 29.16 9.83
CA GLU A 150 7.84 28.82 10.11
C GLU A 150 7.97 27.39 10.63
N TYR A 151 9.00 26.68 10.17
CA TYR A 151 9.34 25.35 10.66
C TYR A 151 10.35 25.43 11.80
N VAL A 152 9.93 24.99 12.99
CA VAL A 152 10.83 24.82 14.13
C VAL A 152 11.29 23.37 14.16
N PRO A 153 12.60 23.08 13.96
CA PRO A 153 13.13 21.71 13.97
C PRO A 153 12.82 20.99 15.27
N ALA A 154 12.63 19.67 15.20
CA ALA A 154 12.48 18.80 16.36
C ALA A 154 13.70 18.95 17.30
N ARG A 155 13.48 18.88 18.61
CA ARG A 155 14.52 19.05 19.64
C ARG A 155 14.58 17.81 20.53
N PHE A 156 15.81 17.38 20.86
CA PHE A 156 16.02 16.43 21.94
C PHE A 156 15.81 17.08 23.29
N ARG A 157 15.20 16.33 24.21
CA ARG A 157 14.99 16.74 25.60
C ARG A 157 15.49 15.63 26.53
N VAL A 158 16.28 15.98 27.54
CA VAL A 158 16.66 15.06 28.61
C VAL A 158 15.62 15.11 29.72
N VAL A 159 15.02 13.98 30.02
CA VAL A 159 14.10 13.81 31.16
C VAL A 159 14.88 13.26 32.34
N ARG A 160 14.98 14.02 33.43
CA ARG A 160 15.66 13.61 34.66
C ARG A 160 14.63 13.08 35.68
N HIS A 161 14.65 11.78 35.92
CA HIS A 161 13.83 11.15 36.97
C HIS A 161 14.56 11.21 38.30
N VAL A 162 14.00 11.94 39.28
CA VAL A 162 14.56 12.08 40.63
C VAL A 162 13.68 11.28 41.59
N ARG A 163 14.25 10.35 42.33
CA ARG A 163 13.57 9.54 43.34
C ARG A 163 14.21 9.75 44.69
N PRO A 164 13.71 10.68 45.52
CA PRO A 164 14.23 10.87 46.87
C PRO A 164 14.10 9.61 47.70
N LYS A 165 15.08 9.37 48.57
CA LYS A 165 15.05 8.33 49.59
C LYS A 165 14.70 8.97 50.92
N PHE A 166 13.78 8.35 51.64
CA PHE A 166 13.39 8.79 52.98
C PHE A 166 13.74 7.70 54.01
N ALA A 167 14.34 8.09 55.09
CA ALA A 167 14.60 7.19 56.23
C ALA A 167 13.63 7.50 57.34
N CYS A 168 13.06 6.49 57.97
CA CYS A 168 12.26 6.64 59.17
C CYS A 168 13.11 6.99 60.37
N GLY A 169 12.90 8.14 61.01
CA GLY A 169 13.70 8.54 62.19
C GLY A 169 13.49 7.63 63.43
N ARG A 170 12.56 6.68 63.41
CA ARG A 170 12.26 5.79 64.52
C ARG A 170 12.79 4.37 64.33
N CYS A 171 12.73 3.83 63.11
CA CYS A 171 13.14 2.43 62.84
C CYS A 171 14.14 2.33 61.67
N GLU A 172 14.63 3.45 61.17
CA GLU A 172 15.64 3.56 60.07
C GLU A 172 15.24 2.92 58.75
N THR A 173 14.00 2.44 58.65
CA THR A 173 13.52 1.88 57.36
C THR A 173 13.56 2.90 56.24
N ILE A 174 14.21 2.51 55.11
CA ILE A 174 14.33 3.35 53.94
C ILE A 174 13.12 3.13 53.04
N VAL A 175 12.45 4.24 52.64
CA VAL A 175 11.33 4.23 51.70
C VAL A 175 11.69 5.06 50.50
N GLN A 176 11.48 4.51 49.32
CA GLN A 176 11.71 5.18 48.04
C GLN A 176 10.62 4.79 47.05
N ALA A 177 10.18 5.73 46.20
CA ALA A 177 9.26 5.41 45.13
C ALA A 177 9.86 4.41 44.14
N PRO A 178 9.06 3.49 43.55
CA PRO A 178 9.55 2.58 42.52
C PRO A 178 10.10 3.35 41.31
N ALA A 179 10.99 2.74 40.57
CA ALA A 179 11.44 3.32 39.30
C ALA A 179 10.31 3.28 38.29
N PRO A 180 10.11 4.33 37.46
CA PRO A 180 9.17 4.24 36.37
C PRO A 180 9.60 3.15 35.38
N GLY A 181 8.62 2.43 34.81
CA GLY A 181 8.87 1.45 33.77
C GLY A 181 9.60 2.08 32.57
N ARG A 182 10.52 1.34 31.98
CA ARG A 182 11.23 1.77 30.76
C ARG A 182 10.97 0.76 29.64
N PRO A 183 10.69 1.21 28.41
CA PRO A 183 10.45 0.32 27.28
C PRO A 183 11.64 -0.65 27.04
N ILE A 184 12.87 -0.15 27.21
CA ILE A 184 14.09 -0.96 27.11
C ILE A 184 14.84 -0.87 28.45
N MET A 185 15.00 -2.01 29.13
CA MET A 185 15.72 -2.08 30.40
C MET A 185 17.15 -1.56 30.24
N GLY A 186 17.56 -0.67 31.15
CA GLY A 186 18.89 -0.03 31.09
C GLY A 186 19.11 0.92 29.91
N GLY A 187 18.12 1.06 29.03
CA GLY A 187 18.20 1.91 27.84
C GLY A 187 18.10 3.40 28.14
N LEU A 188 18.72 4.20 27.26
CA LEU A 188 18.64 5.67 27.29
C LEU A 188 17.36 6.23 26.67
N PRO A 189 16.73 5.56 25.64
CA PRO A 189 15.63 6.16 24.92
C PRO A 189 14.34 6.14 25.74
N GLY A 190 13.65 7.28 25.76
CA GLY A 190 12.26 7.34 26.20
C GLY A 190 11.29 6.85 25.12
N PRO A 191 10.01 6.61 25.48
CA PRO A 191 8.98 6.11 24.55
C PRO A 191 8.83 6.96 23.29
N GLY A 192 8.94 8.28 23.43
CA GLY A 192 8.83 9.21 22.30
C GLY A 192 9.95 9.06 21.28
N LEU A 193 11.21 8.90 21.75
CA LEU A 193 12.35 8.69 20.84
C LEU A 193 12.26 7.35 20.13
N LEU A 194 11.85 6.30 20.82
CA LEU A 194 11.63 4.98 20.22
C LEU A 194 10.52 5.04 19.15
N ALA A 195 9.38 5.65 19.46
CA ALA A 195 8.28 5.83 18.52
C ALA A 195 8.74 6.59 17.27
N HIS A 196 9.50 7.67 17.47
CA HIS A 196 10.06 8.45 16.37
C HIS A 196 11.00 7.63 15.47
N VAL A 197 11.94 6.87 16.05
CA VAL A 197 12.87 6.00 15.28
C VAL A 197 12.10 4.97 14.47
N LEU A 198 11.06 4.34 15.04
CA LEU A 198 10.23 3.34 14.36
C LEU A 198 9.42 3.97 13.23
N THR A 199 8.75 5.10 13.49
CA THR A 199 7.93 5.80 12.50
C THR A 199 8.78 6.34 11.37
N ALA A 200 9.86 7.03 11.67
CA ALA A 200 10.79 7.52 10.67
C ALA A 200 11.31 6.40 9.75
N LYS A 201 11.58 5.19 10.30
CA LYS A 201 12.03 4.05 9.50
C LYS A 201 10.92 3.43 8.66
N TYR A 202 9.77 3.10 9.26
CA TYR A 202 8.76 2.23 8.63
C TYR A 202 7.59 3.02 8.01
N CYS A 203 7.41 4.29 8.40
CA CYS A 203 6.38 5.19 7.89
C CYS A 203 6.94 6.17 6.87
N ASP A 204 8.08 6.80 7.20
CA ASP A 204 8.72 7.85 6.41
C ASP A 204 9.87 7.30 5.56
N HIS A 205 10.13 6.00 5.73
CA HIS A 205 11.12 5.22 4.96
C HIS A 205 12.56 5.74 5.08
N LEU A 206 12.91 6.38 6.23
CA LEU A 206 14.26 6.85 6.53
C LEU A 206 15.13 5.70 7.07
N PRO A 207 16.19 5.28 6.35
CA PRO A 207 17.13 4.30 6.85
C PRO A 207 17.81 4.78 8.13
N LEU A 208 18.18 3.86 9.03
CA LEU A 208 18.79 4.20 10.32
C LEU A 208 20.08 5.02 10.19
N TYR A 209 20.88 4.82 9.12
CA TYR A 209 22.09 5.62 8.89
C TYR A 209 21.76 7.10 8.57
N ARG A 210 20.64 7.38 7.88
CA ARG A 210 20.18 8.75 7.64
C ARG A 210 19.65 9.36 8.93
N GLN A 211 18.90 8.62 9.74
CA GLN A 211 18.45 9.07 11.06
C GLN A 211 19.64 9.43 11.96
N SER A 212 20.67 8.55 12.03
CA SER A 212 21.91 8.83 12.75
C SER A 212 22.56 10.16 12.31
N ALA A 213 22.62 10.41 10.99
CA ALA A 213 23.17 11.64 10.44
C ALA A 213 22.30 12.88 10.77
N ILE A 214 20.95 12.73 10.79
CA ILE A 214 20.01 13.81 11.17
C ILE A 214 20.24 14.17 12.64
N TYR A 215 20.23 13.18 13.54
CA TYR A 215 20.42 13.40 14.98
C TYR A 215 21.78 14.00 15.32
N ALA A 216 22.83 13.62 14.58
CA ALA A 216 24.16 14.21 14.75
C ALA A 216 24.17 15.73 14.42
N ARG A 217 23.39 16.17 13.41
CA ARG A 217 23.21 17.63 13.11
C ARG A 217 22.44 18.37 14.21
N GLU A 218 21.59 17.66 14.95
CA GLU A 218 20.85 18.17 16.10
C GLU A 218 21.67 18.08 17.42
N GLY A 219 22.96 17.72 17.33
CA GLY A 219 23.88 17.67 18.46
C GLY A 219 23.86 16.35 19.24
N VAL A 220 23.11 15.33 18.80
CA VAL A 220 23.03 14.03 19.48
C VAL A 220 23.61 12.92 18.60
N ARG A 221 24.72 12.34 19.01
CA ARG A 221 25.35 11.23 18.29
C ARG A 221 24.74 9.90 18.74
N LEU A 222 24.03 9.26 17.82
CA LEU A 222 23.43 7.92 17.98
C LEU A 222 23.95 7.03 16.86
N GLU A 223 24.67 5.99 17.19
CA GLU A 223 25.21 5.05 16.22
C GLU A 223 24.10 4.22 15.58
N ARG A 224 24.31 3.83 14.31
CA ARG A 224 23.35 2.99 13.56
C ARG A 224 23.07 1.67 14.27
N SER A 225 24.08 1.05 14.91
CA SER A 225 23.92 -0.17 15.70
C SER A 225 22.98 0.03 16.88
N THR A 226 23.16 1.12 17.64
CA THR A 226 22.28 1.50 18.75
C THR A 226 20.83 1.66 18.31
N LEU A 227 20.61 2.35 17.18
CA LEU A 227 19.25 2.49 16.61
C LEU A 227 18.69 1.13 16.17
N ALA A 228 19.51 0.23 15.64
CA ALA A 228 19.08 -1.12 15.27
C ALA A 228 18.70 -1.97 16.50
N ASP A 229 19.45 -1.85 17.58
CA ASP A 229 19.16 -2.51 18.87
C ASP A 229 17.86 -1.96 19.47
N TRP A 230 17.60 -0.67 19.36
CA TRP A 230 16.34 -0.07 19.82
C TRP A 230 15.15 -0.56 19.01
N VAL A 231 15.31 -0.70 17.69
CA VAL A 231 14.27 -1.32 16.82
C VAL A 231 14.02 -2.77 17.27
N ALA A 232 15.08 -3.52 17.59
CA ALA A 232 14.96 -4.89 18.07
C ALA A 232 14.20 -4.96 19.40
N GLY A 233 14.70 -4.28 20.42
CA GLY A 233 14.08 -4.30 21.75
C GLY A 233 12.64 -3.76 21.75
N SER A 234 12.34 -2.78 20.88
CA SER A 234 10.95 -2.31 20.72
C SER A 234 10.06 -3.37 20.08
N ALA A 235 10.54 -4.09 19.06
CA ALA A 235 9.76 -5.14 18.41
C ALA A 235 9.49 -6.31 19.37
N ASP A 236 10.49 -6.70 20.16
CA ASP A 236 10.37 -7.76 21.17
C ASP A 236 9.34 -7.37 22.26
N LEU A 237 9.39 -6.11 22.74
CA LEU A 237 8.43 -5.59 23.71
C LEU A 237 7.00 -5.53 23.16
N LEU A 238 6.84 -5.23 21.86
CA LEU A 238 5.56 -5.09 21.19
C LEU A 238 4.98 -6.44 20.71
N ASP A 239 5.74 -7.54 20.76
CA ASP A 239 5.30 -8.84 20.26
C ASP A 239 3.96 -9.33 20.84
N PRO A 240 3.67 -9.25 22.15
CA PRO A 240 2.38 -9.64 22.70
C PRO A 240 1.20 -8.87 22.09
N LEU A 241 1.40 -7.60 21.78
CA LEU A 241 0.39 -6.75 21.13
C LEU A 241 0.19 -7.15 19.66
N VAL A 242 1.28 -7.47 18.95
CA VAL A 242 1.23 -7.98 17.58
C VAL A 242 0.52 -9.33 17.52
N GLN A 243 0.74 -10.21 18.51
CA GLN A 243 0.01 -11.46 18.61
C GLN A 243 -1.50 -11.25 18.87
N ALA A 244 -1.88 -10.30 19.73
CA ALA A 244 -3.27 -9.92 19.92
C ALA A 244 -3.91 -9.39 18.62
N LEU A 245 -3.20 -8.53 17.92
CA LEU A 245 -3.62 -8.00 16.62
C LEU A 245 -3.80 -9.13 15.58
N SER A 246 -2.88 -10.09 15.53
CA SER A 246 -2.98 -11.23 14.60
C SER A 246 -4.20 -12.12 14.90
N ARG A 247 -4.50 -12.36 16.19
CA ARG A 247 -5.73 -13.06 16.60
C ARG A 247 -6.97 -12.30 16.15
N TYR A 248 -7.00 -10.98 16.37
CA TYR A 248 -8.13 -10.14 15.95
C TYR A 248 -8.37 -10.19 14.43
N VAL A 249 -7.31 -10.11 13.62
CA VAL A 249 -7.44 -10.21 12.16
C VAL A 249 -7.99 -11.57 11.75
N ARG A 250 -7.48 -12.65 12.33
CA ARG A 250 -7.92 -14.03 12.04
C ARG A 250 -9.28 -14.40 12.63
N ALA A 251 -9.80 -13.62 13.57
CA ALA A 251 -11.17 -13.79 14.09
C ALA A 251 -12.25 -13.24 13.15
N GLY A 252 -11.87 -12.59 12.05
CA GLY A 252 -12.83 -12.12 11.03
C GLY A 252 -13.39 -13.27 10.19
N GLU A 253 -14.55 -13.06 9.58
CA GLU A 253 -15.16 -14.03 8.66
C GLU A 253 -14.55 -13.97 7.25
N LYS A 254 -13.90 -12.86 6.92
CA LYS A 254 -13.24 -12.57 5.65
C LYS A 254 -11.92 -11.85 5.92
N ILE A 255 -10.88 -12.26 5.21
CA ILE A 255 -9.58 -11.58 5.18
C ILE A 255 -9.11 -11.39 3.75
N HIS A 256 -8.42 -10.29 3.52
CA HIS A 256 -7.64 -10.10 2.30
C HIS A 256 -6.21 -10.56 2.56
N ALA A 257 -5.62 -11.30 1.64
CA ALA A 257 -4.27 -11.82 1.76
C ALA A 257 -3.45 -11.54 0.50
N ASP A 258 -2.17 -11.21 0.69
CA ASP A 258 -1.20 -11.01 -0.40
C ASP A 258 0.22 -11.16 0.14
N ASP A 259 1.22 -11.19 -0.73
CA ASP A 259 2.62 -11.21 -0.33
C ASP A 259 3.50 -10.29 -1.19
N THR A 260 4.61 -9.84 -0.63
CA THR A 260 5.59 -9.06 -1.37
C THR A 260 7.01 -9.54 -1.09
N PRO A 261 7.91 -9.56 -2.11
CA PRO A 261 9.30 -9.95 -1.87
C PRO A 261 9.99 -8.93 -0.96
N LEU A 262 10.81 -9.44 -0.03
CA LEU A 262 11.71 -8.65 0.80
C LEU A 262 13.14 -9.17 0.59
N PRO A 263 14.04 -8.41 -0.04
CA PRO A 263 15.46 -8.76 -0.08
C PRO A 263 16.03 -8.83 1.33
N VAL A 264 16.80 -9.87 1.63
CA VAL A 264 17.45 -10.10 2.93
C VAL A 264 18.94 -10.33 2.70
N LEU A 265 19.78 -9.66 3.49
CA LEU A 265 21.23 -9.83 3.41
C LEU A 265 21.62 -11.30 3.69
N ALA A 266 22.46 -11.85 2.83
CA ALA A 266 22.99 -13.20 2.95
C ALA A 266 24.52 -13.14 2.94
N PRO A 267 25.18 -12.97 4.12
CA PRO A 267 26.63 -12.87 4.21
C PRO A 267 27.33 -14.05 3.53
N GLY A 268 28.41 -13.79 2.82
CA GLY A 268 29.19 -14.81 2.09
C GLY A 268 28.63 -15.22 0.72
N ARG A 269 27.43 -14.75 0.31
CA ARG A 269 26.84 -15.12 -0.99
C ARG A 269 27.00 -14.07 -2.09
N GLY A 270 27.55 -12.89 -1.81
CA GLY A 270 27.67 -11.78 -2.76
C GLY A 270 26.34 -11.20 -3.28
N ARG A 271 25.18 -11.74 -2.84
CA ARG A 271 23.84 -11.31 -3.22
C ARG A 271 22.85 -11.49 -2.07
N THR A 272 21.78 -10.70 -2.08
CA THR A 272 20.66 -10.91 -1.15
C THR A 272 19.88 -12.19 -1.52
N ARG A 273 19.25 -12.81 -0.52
CA ARG A 273 18.18 -13.79 -0.72
C ARG A 273 16.82 -13.10 -0.69
N THR A 274 15.78 -13.74 -1.21
CA THR A 274 14.44 -13.19 -1.26
C THR A 274 13.58 -13.85 -0.18
N GLY A 275 13.34 -13.14 0.91
CA GLY A 275 12.28 -13.45 1.86
C GLY A 275 10.94 -12.87 1.39
N ARG A 276 9.89 -13.08 2.18
CA ARG A 276 8.54 -12.59 1.91
C ARG A 276 7.95 -11.88 3.12
N LEU A 277 7.21 -10.82 2.87
CA LEU A 277 6.26 -10.24 3.80
C LEU A 277 4.85 -10.58 3.31
N TRP A 278 4.15 -11.36 4.10
CA TRP A 278 2.74 -11.69 3.92
C TRP A 278 1.90 -10.63 4.62
N VAL A 279 0.77 -10.29 4.05
CA VAL A 279 -0.16 -9.34 4.62
C VAL A 279 -1.55 -9.98 4.71
N TYR A 280 -2.22 -9.77 5.83
CA TYR A 280 -3.58 -10.18 6.09
C TYR A 280 -4.36 -8.96 6.58
N VAL A 281 -5.44 -8.61 5.89
CA VAL A 281 -6.24 -7.42 6.19
C VAL A 281 -7.67 -7.82 6.50
N ARG A 282 -8.15 -7.37 7.64
CA ARG A 282 -9.57 -7.36 8.00
C ARG A 282 -10.10 -5.94 7.80
N ASP A 283 -10.97 -5.76 6.82
CA ASP A 283 -11.64 -4.48 6.54
C ASP A 283 -13.04 -4.74 6.00
N ASP A 284 -14.04 -4.58 6.85
CA ASP A 284 -15.45 -4.84 6.53
C ASP A 284 -16.23 -3.55 6.27
N ARG A 285 -15.58 -2.38 6.33
CA ARG A 285 -16.21 -1.07 6.09
C ARG A 285 -16.88 -0.94 4.72
N PRO A 286 -16.32 -1.48 3.61
CA PRO A 286 -17.00 -1.43 2.32
C PRO A 286 -18.35 -2.15 2.29
N ALA A 287 -18.60 -3.06 3.24
CA ALA A 287 -19.86 -3.79 3.42
C ALA A 287 -20.63 -3.30 4.66
N ALA A 288 -20.45 -2.03 5.06
CA ALA A 288 -21.05 -1.41 6.25
C ALA A 288 -20.71 -2.13 7.58
N GLY A 289 -19.63 -2.90 7.62
CA GLY A 289 -19.17 -3.55 8.85
C GLY A 289 -18.64 -2.53 9.86
N THR A 290 -18.94 -2.75 11.15
CA THR A 290 -18.54 -1.88 12.27
C THR A 290 -17.26 -2.33 12.95
N ALA A 291 -16.76 -3.53 12.63
CA ALA A 291 -15.52 -4.03 13.19
C ALA A 291 -14.33 -3.13 12.78
N ALA A 292 -13.45 -2.83 13.72
CA ALA A 292 -12.29 -2.00 13.48
C ALA A 292 -11.41 -2.61 12.37
N PRO A 293 -10.99 -1.84 11.36
CA PRO A 293 -10.12 -2.35 10.32
C PRO A 293 -8.72 -2.59 10.88
N ALA A 294 -8.10 -3.70 10.47
CA ALA A 294 -6.80 -4.08 10.97
C ALA A 294 -5.96 -4.78 9.91
N VAL A 295 -4.65 -4.65 10.03
CA VAL A 295 -3.68 -5.33 9.19
C VAL A 295 -2.64 -6.04 10.02
N TRP A 296 -2.34 -7.28 9.66
CA TRP A 296 -1.27 -8.07 10.23
C TRP A 296 -0.30 -8.51 9.15
N PHE A 297 0.99 -8.25 9.37
CA PHE A 297 2.08 -8.73 8.53
C PHE A 297 2.80 -9.89 9.20
N ALA A 298 3.24 -10.85 8.41
CA ALA A 298 4.10 -11.95 8.83
C ALA A 298 5.29 -12.07 7.87
N TYR A 299 6.44 -12.47 8.39
CA TYR A 299 7.64 -12.68 7.59
C TYR A 299 7.86 -14.17 7.33
N SER A 300 8.45 -14.50 6.16
CA SER A 300 9.01 -15.82 5.91
C SER A 300 10.30 -15.75 5.06
N PRO A 301 11.21 -16.74 5.20
CA PRO A 301 12.46 -16.74 4.46
C PRO A 301 12.30 -17.06 2.97
N ASP A 302 11.16 -17.58 2.56
CA ASP A 302 10.83 -17.93 1.17
C ASP A 302 9.32 -17.82 0.90
N ARG A 303 8.87 -18.17 -0.34
CA ARG A 303 7.46 -18.10 -0.77
C ARG A 303 6.74 -19.46 -0.73
N ARG A 304 7.12 -20.37 0.13
CA ARG A 304 6.45 -21.69 0.20
C ARG A 304 5.04 -21.56 0.78
N GLY A 305 4.11 -22.35 0.24
CA GLY A 305 2.72 -22.39 0.72
C GLY A 305 2.55 -22.84 2.18
N THR A 306 3.54 -23.50 2.75
CA THR A 306 3.57 -23.89 4.17
C THR A 306 3.47 -22.68 5.12
N HIS A 307 3.99 -21.52 4.72
CA HIS A 307 3.93 -20.32 5.54
C HIS A 307 2.50 -19.78 5.71
N PRO A 308 1.75 -19.45 4.63
CA PRO A 308 0.36 -19.04 4.79
C PRO A 308 -0.52 -20.14 5.40
N GLN A 309 -0.23 -21.43 5.17
CA GLN A 309 -0.92 -22.52 5.84
C GLN A 309 -0.74 -22.47 7.35
N GLN A 310 0.48 -22.19 7.84
CA GLN A 310 0.75 -22.02 9.27
C GLN A 310 0.10 -20.74 9.82
N HIS A 311 0.20 -19.62 9.10
CA HIS A 311 -0.39 -18.35 9.51
C HIS A 311 -1.90 -18.45 9.71
N LEU A 312 -2.59 -19.18 8.81
CA LEU A 312 -4.04 -19.30 8.76
C LEU A 312 -4.58 -20.62 9.30
N ARG A 313 -3.76 -21.42 10.00
CA ARG A 313 -4.17 -22.76 10.50
C ARG A 313 -5.46 -22.74 11.33
N GLU A 314 -5.71 -21.66 12.09
CA GLU A 314 -6.87 -21.47 12.95
C GLU A 314 -8.00 -20.66 12.29
N PHE A 315 -7.74 -20.10 11.11
CA PHE A 315 -8.72 -19.29 10.39
C PHE A 315 -9.77 -20.18 9.71
N SER A 316 -11.00 -19.68 9.71
CA SER A 316 -12.14 -20.28 9.01
C SER A 316 -12.95 -19.16 8.37
N GLY A 317 -13.24 -19.26 7.06
CA GLY A 317 -13.97 -18.22 6.36
C GLY A 317 -13.47 -17.96 4.94
N ILE A 318 -13.56 -16.71 4.49
CA ILE A 318 -13.22 -16.31 3.13
C ILE A 318 -11.82 -15.69 3.09
N VAL A 319 -10.95 -16.22 2.24
CA VAL A 319 -9.65 -15.64 1.92
C VAL A 319 -9.74 -15.02 0.53
N GLN A 320 -9.64 -13.70 0.47
CA GLN A 320 -9.58 -12.96 -0.78
C GLN A 320 -8.12 -12.69 -1.14
N ALA A 321 -7.64 -13.31 -2.20
CA ALA A 321 -6.24 -13.26 -2.58
C ALA A 321 -6.05 -13.18 -4.11
N ASP A 322 -4.80 -13.00 -4.54
CA ASP A 322 -4.41 -13.35 -5.89
C ASP A 322 -4.40 -14.88 -6.06
N ALA A 323 -4.33 -15.34 -7.30
CA ALA A 323 -4.32 -16.77 -7.61
C ALA A 323 -2.94 -17.42 -7.32
N PHE A 324 -2.36 -17.18 -6.17
CA PHE A 324 -1.12 -17.80 -5.76
C PHE A 324 -1.36 -19.25 -5.30
N ALA A 325 -0.79 -20.23 -6.03
CA ALA A 325 -0.97 -21.66 -5.76
C ALA A 325 -0.57 -22.10 -4.32
N GLY A 326 0.22 -21.30 -3.60
CA GLY A 326 0.55 -21.57 -2.20
C GLY A 326 -0.65 -21.50 -1.24
N PHE A 327 -1.78 -20.94 -1.67
CA PHE A 327 -3.04 -20.94 -0.92
C PHE A 327 -3.92 -22.15 -1.20
N ASP A 328 -3.70 -22.92 -2.29
CA ASP A 328 -4.58 -24.00 -2.73
C ASP A 328 -4.85 -25.04 -1.64
N ALA A 329 -3.82 -25.42 -0.88
CA ALA A 329 -3.96 -26.36 0.22
C ALA A 329 -4.87 -25.87 1.36
N LEU A 330 -5.03 -24.55 1.53
CA LEU A 330 -5.96 -23.96 2.51
C LEU A 330 -7.42 -24.19 2.10
N TYR A 331 -7.69 -24.19 0.79
CA TYR A 331 -9.03 -24.34 0.23
C TYR A 331 -9.47 -25.81 0.15
N ALA A 332 -8.51 -26.73 -0.01
CA ALA A 332 -8.80 -28.16 -0.17
C ALA A 332 -9.57 -28.79 1.01
N GLY A 333 -9.35 -28.27 2.23
CA GLY A 333 -10.04 -28.75 3.43
C GLY A 333 -11.46 -28.23 3.63
N GLY A 334 -12.00 -27.39 2.74
CA GLY A 334 -13.35 -26.82 2.80
C GLY A 334 -13.61 -25.81 3.92
N ARG A 335 -12.70 -25.66 4.86
CA ARG A 335 -12.79 -24.68 5.97
C ARG A 335 -12.63 -23.24 5.49
N MET A 336 -11.86 -23.04 4.45
CA MET A 336 -11.64 -21.75 3.82
C MET A 336 -12.20 -21.73 2.41
N GLN A 337 -12.72 -20.58 2.01
CA GLN A 337 -13.25 -20.36 0.66
C GLN A 337 -12.41 -19.29 -0.05
N GLU A 338 -11.97 -19.63 -1.25
CA GLU A 338 -11.24 -18.72 -2.11
C GLU A 338 -12.17 -17.62 -2.67
N ALA A 339 -11.75 -16.36 -2.62
CA ALA A 339 -12.33 -15.26 -3.41
C ALA A 339 -11.24 -14.63 -4.27
N GLY A 340 -11.51 -14.49 -5.58
CA GLY A 340 -10.55 -13.98 -6.55
C GLY A 340 -10.50 -12.45 -6.59
N CYS A 341 -9.59 -11.94 -7.44
CA CYS A 341 -9.34 -10.50 -7.61
C CYS A 341 -9.51 -10.08 -9.08
N TRP A 342 -10.56 -9.33 -9.38
CA TRP A 342 -10.79 -8.79 -10.72
C TRP A 342 -9.75 -7.74 -11.12
N ALA A 343 -9.11 -7.07 -10.19
CA ALA A 343 -8.04 -6.12 -10.51
C ALA A 343 -6.84 -6.81 -11.19
N HIS A 344 -6.50 -8.05 -10.80
CA HIS A 344 -5.45 -8.84 -11.46
C HIS A 344 -5.85 -9.28 -12.87
N VAL A 345 -7.09 -9.70 -13.08
CA VAL A 345 -7.63 -10.00 -14.41
C VAL A 345 -7.57 -8.74 -15.29
N ARG A 346 -8.10 -7.61 -14.78
CA ARG A 346 -8.11 -6.34 -15.48
C ARG A 346 -6.70 -5.87 -15.88
N ARG A 347 -5.72 -6.02 -14.99
CA ARG A 347 -4.32 -5.63 -15.25
C ARG A 347 -3.73 -6.39 -16.43
N LYS A 348 -4.00 -7.70 -16.56
CA LYS A 348 -3.52 -8.50 -17.70
C LYS A 348 -4.02 -7.95 -19.04
N PHE A 349 -5.32 -7.65 -19.14
CA PHE A 349 -5.88 -7.04 -20.36
C PHE A 349 -5.38 -5.60 -20.58
N PHE A 350 -5.22 -4.81 -19.52
CA PHE A 350 -4.70 -3.45 -19.61
C PHE A 350 -3.26 -3.41 -20.14
N ASP A 351 -2.39 -4.30 -19.65
CA ASP A 351 -1.02 -4.43 -20.14
C ASP A 351 -0.99 -4.74 -21.65
N LEU A 352 -1.94 -5.55 -22.15
CA LEU A 352 -2.05 -5.90 -23.57
C LEU A 352 -2.53 -4.71 -24.42
N VAL A 353 -3.47 -3.91 -23.95
CA VAL A 353 -3.88 -2.67 -24.64
C VAL A 353 -2.69 -1.72 -24.77
N ARG A 354 -1.91 -1.57 -23.71
CA ARG A 354 -0.71 -0.71 -23.72
C ARG A 354 0.41 -1.22 -24.63
N ALA A 355 0.52 -2.54 -24.80
CA ALA A 355 1.60 -3.12 -25.60
C ALA A 355 1.33 -3.05 -27.11
N HIS A 356 0.11 -3.30 -27.55
CA HIS A 356 -0.23 -3.46 -28.97
C HIS A 356 -1.70 -3.18 -29.32
N ASP A 357 -2.37 -2.39 -28.50
CA ASP A 357 -3.72 -1.86 -28.76
C ASP A 357 -4.77 -2.93 -29.12
N SER A 358 -4.71 -4.10 -28.48
CA SER A 358 -5.58 -5.25 -28.79
C SER A 358 -7.09 -4.94 -28.66
N PRO A 359 -7.89 -5.10 -29.73
CA PRO A 359 -9.34 -4.88 -29.68
C PRO A 359 -10.05 -5.80 -28.67
N ILE A 360 -9.63 -7.07 -28.58
CA ILE A 360 -10.18 -8.04 -27.63
C ILE A 360 -9.87 -7.60 -26.20
N ALA A 361 -8.66 -7.08 -25.95
CA ALA A 361 -8.31 -6.60 -24.62
C ALA A 361 -9.10 -5.32 -24.25
N LYS A 362 -9.35 -4.42 -25.20
CA LYS A 362 -10.22 -3.24 -25.00
C LYS A 362 -11.63 -3.65 -24.62
N GLU A 363 -12.22 -4.57 -25.37
CA GLU A 363 -13.57 -5.07 -25.10
C GLU A 363 -13.64 -5.77 -23.72
N ALA A 364 -12.64 -6.57 -23.35
CA ALA A 364 -12.56 -7.16 -22.02
C ALA A 364 -12.56 -6.08 -20.92
N LEU A 365 -11.80 -4.99 -21.10
CA LEU A 365 -11.76 -3.89 -20.14
C LEU A 365 -13.10 -3.17 -20.01
N VAL A 366 -13.84 -2.98 -21.09
CA VAL A 366 -15.19 -2.40 -21.07
C VAL A 366 -16.13 -3.28 -20.26
N ARG A 367 -16.17 -4.59 -20.54
CA ARG A 367 -17.02 -5.55 -19.83
C ARG A 367 -16.67 -5.66 -18.34
N ILE A 368 -15.38 -5.70 -18.00
CA ILE A 368 -14.93 -5.67 -16.60
C ILE A 368 -15.30 -4.33 -15.95
N GLY A 369 -15.19 -3.21 -16.69
CA GLY A 369 -15.59 -1.89 -16.23
C GLY A 369 -17.06 -1.82 -15.80
N ALA A 370 -17.95 -2.51 -16.51
CA ALA A 370 -19.37 -2.60 -16.16
C ALA A 370 -19.60 -3.29 -14.80
N LEU A 371 -18.80 -4.31 -14.46
CA LEU A 371 -18.83 -4.94 -13.13
C LEU A 371 -18.44 -3.95 -12.01
N TYR A 372 -17.39 -3.16 -12.24
CA TYR A 372 -16.95 -2.14 -11.29
C TYR A 372 -17.97 -0.99 -11.13
N ALA A 373 -18.73 -0.67 -12.18
CA ALA A 373 -19.82 0.30 -12.09
C ALA A 373 -20.94 -0.16 -11.15
N VAL A 374 -21.29 -1.46 -11.18
CA VAL A 374 -22.23 -2.05 -10.20
C VAL A 374 -21.69 -1.94 -8.79
N GLU A 375 -20.40 -2.25 -8.57
CA GLU A 375 -19.77 -2.16 -7.25
C GLU A 375 -19.72 -0.74 -6.71
N ALA A 376 -19.44 0.24 -7.55
CA ALA A 376 -19.43 1.66 -7.14
C ALA A 376 -20.79 2.11 -6.60
N ALA A 377 -21.89 1.62 -7.20
CA ALA A 377 -23.26 1.97 -6.79
C ALA A 377 -23.68 1.36 -5.43
N VAL A 378 -23.02 0.27 -4.97
CA VAL A 378 -23.39 -0.45 -3.73
C VAL A 378 -22.29 -0.40 -2.67
N ARG A 379 -21.26 0.39 -2.87
CA ARG A 379 -20.17 0.53 -1.90
C ARG A 379 -20.70 1.17 -0.61
N GLY A 380 -20.34 0.56 0.53
CA GLY A 380 -20.81 1.01 1.84
C GLY A 380 -22.23 0.56 2.20
N ALA A 381 -22.90 -0.18 1.31
CA ALA A 381 -24.19 -0.78 1.62
C ALA A 381 -24.03 -2.10 2.42
N PRO A 382 -25.03 -2.50 3.23
CA PRO A 382 -25.02 -3.76 3.96
C PRO A 382 -24.92 -4.99 3.04
N PRO A 383 -24.39 -6.13 3.51
CA PRO A 383 -24.17 -7.33 2.69
C PRO A 383 -25.41 -7.83 1.93
N PRO A 384 -26.62 -7.88 2.50
CA PRO A 384 -27.81 -8.28 1.73
C PRO A 384 -28.09 -7.39 0.53
N VAL A 385 -28.01 -6.06 0.72
CA VAL A 385 -28.23 -5.07 -0.36
C VAL A 385 -27.21 -5.23 -1.48
N ARG A 386 -25.93 -5.41 -1.11
CA ARG A 386 -24.85 -5.64 -2.07
C ARG A 386 -25.08 -6.93 -2.86
N ARG A 387 -25.40 -8.02 -2.16
CA ARG A 387 -25.70 -9.31 -2.80
C ARG A 387 -26.86 -9.19 -3.80
N ASP A 388 -27.98 -8.61 -3.39
CA ASP A 388 -29.18 -8.54 -4.21
C ASP A 388 -28.96 -7.67 -5.47
N ALA A 389 -28.28 -6.53 -5.33
CA ALA A 389 -27.87 -5.70 -6.48
C ALA A 389 -26.90 -6.44 -7.42
N ARG A 390 -25.95 -7.22 -6.89
CA ARG A 390 -25.02 -8.02 -7.68
C ARG A 390 -25.74 -9.15 -8.42
N GLN A 391 -26.68 -9.83 -7.78
CA GLN A 391 -27.48 -10.86 -8.42
C GLN A 391 -28.32 -10.30 -9.57
N MET A 392 -28.91 -9.11 -9.37
CA MET A 392 -29.75 -8.46 -10.38
C MET A 392 -28.94 -7.88 -11.55
N ARG A 393 -27.79 -7.23 -11.26
CA ARG A 393 -27.05 -6.43 -12.25
C ARG A 393 -25.72 -7.05 -12.67
N ALA A 394 -24.93 -7.58 -11.74
CA ALA A 394 -23.60 -8.09 -12.05
C ALA A 394 -23.65 -9.54 -12.58
N ARG A 395 -24.61 -10.37 -12.12
CA ARG A 395 -24.69 -11.77 -12.53
C ARG A 395 -24.91 -11.92 -14.03
N PRO A 396 -25.85 -11.22 -14.69
CA PRO A 396 -26.00 -11.28 -16.15
C PRO A 396 -24.73 -10.85 -16.88
N LEU A 397 -24.07 -9.78 -16.42
CA LEU A 397 -22.81 -9.31 -17.01
C LEU A 397 -21.67 -10.35 -16.87
N LEU A 398 -21.62 -11.07 -15.74
CA LEU A 398 -20.65 -12.16 -15.53
C LEU A 398 -20.92 -13.33 -16.47
N ASP A 399 -22.18 -13.72 -16.65
CA ASP A 399 -22.55 -14.82 -17.54
C ASP A 399 -22.23 -14.47 -19.01
N GLU A 400 -22.57 -13.25 -19.46
CA GLU A 400 -22.19 -12.75 -20.79
C GLU A 400 -20.66 -12.67 -20.97
N LEU A 401 -19.93 -12.21 -19.96
CA LEU A 401 -18.46 -12.12 -20.00
C LEU A 401 -17.83 -13.51 -20.08
N HIS A 402 -18.36 -14.49 -19.34
CA HIS A 402 -17.90 -15.88 -19.39
C HIS A 402 -18.03 -16.47 -20.79
N ASP A 403 -19.22 -16.33 -21.39
CA ASP A 403 -19.52 -16.86 -22.72
C ASP A 403 -18.65 -16.18 -23.79
N TRP A 404 -18.47 -14.88 -23.65
CA TRP A 404 -17.62 -14.10 -24.53
C TRP A 404 -16.15 -14.54 -24.41
N LEU A 405 -15.60 -14.66 -23.19
CA LEU A 405 -14.21 -15.14 -22.95
C LEU A 405 -14.03 -16.56 -23.50
N THR A 406 -15.01 -17.44 -23.28
CA THR A 406 -15.00 -18.81 -23.81
C THR A 406 -14.96 -18.83 -25.34
N THR A 407 -15.74 -17.95 -25.97
CA THR A 407 -15.76 -17.81 -27.43
C THR A 407 -14.41 -17.26 -27.94
N GLN A 408 -13.86 -16.24 -27.30
CA GLN A 408 -12.57 -15.67 -27.69
C GLN A 408 -11.41 -16.66 -27.48
N SER A 409 -11.46 -17.48 -26.41
CA SER A 409 -10.43 -18.49 -26.13
C SER A 409 -10.23 -19.51 -27.26
N ARG A 410 -11.27 -19.75 -28.06
CA ARG A 410 -11.22 -20.67 -29.24
C ARG A 410 -10.64 -19.98 -30.48
N ARG A 411 -10.61 -18.64 -30.51
CA ARG A 411 -10.20 -17.83 -31.67
C ARG A 411 -8.76 -17.32 -31.57
N VAL A 412 -8.14 -17.42 -30.39
CA VAL A 412 -6.79 -16.89 -30.14
C VAL A 412 -5.84 -18.02 -29.75
N PRO A 413 -4.56 -17.96 -30.13
CA PRO A 413 -3.56 -18.92 -29.69
C PRO A 413 -3.41 -18.94 -28.16
N ARG A 414 -3.43 -20.11 -27.55
CA ARG A 414 -3.36 -20.26 -26.08
C ARG A 414 -2.10 -19.65 -25.45
N LYS A 415 -0.99 -19.66 -26.18
CA LYS A 415 0.31 -19.11 -25.73
C LYS A 415 0.50 -17.63 -26.07
N SER A 416 -0.47 -16.99 -26.72
CA SER A 416 -0.44 -15.53 -26.92
C SER A 416 -0.76 -14.82 -25.61
N GLY A 417 -0.30 -13.55 -25.46
CA GLY A 417 -0.59 -12.77 -24.26
C GLY A 417 -2.08 -12.63 -23.98
N ILE A 418 -2.91 -12.48 -25.05
CA ILE A 418 -4.37 -12.43 -24.92
C ILE A 418 -4.95 -13.80 -24.52
N GLY A 419 -4.43 -14.90 -25.09
CA GLY A 419 -4.83 -16.26 -24.71
C GLY A 419 -4.51 -16.57 -23.25
N GLU A 420 -3.34 -16.16 -22.75
CA GLU A 420 -2.95 -16.31 -21.35
C GLU A 420 -3.84 -15.48 -20.41
N ALA A 421 -4.21 -14.24 -20.80
CA ALA A 421 -5.09 -13.40 -20.01
C ALA A 421 -6.52 -13.99 -19.91
N ILE A 422 -7.07 -14.50 -21.02
CA ILE A 422 -8.37 -15.18 -21.07
C ILE A 422 -8.32 -16.45 -20.22
N GLN A 423 -7.31 -17.30 -20.42
CA GLN A 423 -7.17 -18.55 -19.67
C GLN A 423 -7.03 -18.33 -18.17
N TYR A 424 -6.30 -17.28 -17.76
CA TYR A 424 -6.22 -16.90 -16.35
C TYR A 424 -7.59 -16.57 -15.76
N ALA A 425 -8.43 -15.79 -16.46
CA ALA A 425 -9.78 -15.48 -16.00
C ALA A 425 -10.68 -16.73 -15.92
N LEU A 426 -10.65 -17.59 -16.95
CA LEU A 426 -11.46 -18.80 -16.99
C LEU A 426 -11.03 -19.83 -15.93
N ASN A 427 -9.73 -20.02 -15.70
CA ASN A 427 -9.23 -20.95 -14.69
C ASN A 427 -9.63 -20.55 -13.26
N HIS A 428 -9.74 -19.25 -12.99
CA HIS A 428 -10.12 -18.72 -11.67
C HIS A 428 -11.57 -18.27 -11.59
N TRP A 429 -12.40 -18.64 -12.60
CA TRP A 429 -13.76 -18.13 -12.74
C TRP A 429 -14.61 -18.33 -11.48
N ARG A 430 -14.55 -19.52 -10.88
CA ARG A 430 -15.30 -19.85 -9.66
C ARG A 430 -14.96 -18.91 -8.49
N ALA A 431 -13.69 -18.61 -8.30
CA ALA A 431 -13.24 -17.67 -7.27
C ALA A 431 -13.61 -16.22 -7.59
N LEU A 432 -13.51 -15.83 -8.89
CA LEU A 432 -13.83 -14.48 -9.37
C LEU A 432 -15.32 -14.13 -9.25
N VAL A 433 -16.24 -15.09 -9.43
CA VAL A 433 -17.68 -14.81 -9.35
C VAL A 433 -18.24 -14.94 -7.94
N ARG A 434 -17.48 -15.43 -6.98
CA ARG A 434 -17.94 -15.64 -5.60
C ARG A 434 -18.48 -14.38 -4.96
N TYR A 435 -17.88 -13.20 -5.22
CA TYR A 435 -18.33 -11.93 -4.67
C TYR A 435 -19.77 -11.59 -5.02
N ALA A 436 -20.28 -12.06 -6.16
CA ALA A 436 -21.65 -11.81 -6.56
C ALA A 436 -22.67 -12.56 -5.69
N GLY A 437 -22.28 -13.68 -5.09
CA GLY A 437 -23.13 -14.46 -4.19
C GLY A 437 -23.05 -14.07 -2.71
N ASP A 438 -22.01 -13.34 -2.32
CA ASP A 438 -21.80 -12.92 -0.93
C ASP A 438 -21.48 -11.43 -0.82
N GLY A 439 -22.38 -10.66 -0.22
CA GLY A 439 -22.24 -9.21 -0.09
C GLY A 439 -21.06 -8.73 0.76
N ARG A 440 -20.43 -9.60 1.55
CA ARG A 440 -19.25 -9.29 2.37
C ARG A 440 -17.98 -9.21 1.53
N ILE A 441 -17.92 -9.94 0.41
CA ILE A 441 -16.73 -10.06 -0.44
C ILE A 441 -16.58 -8.80 -1.30
N GLU A 442 -15.34 -8.34 -1.51
CA GLU A 442 -15.03 -7.28 -2.47
C GLU A 442 -14.82 -7.86 -3.88
N ILE A 443 -14.98 -7.03 -4.91
CA ILE A 443 -14.68 -7.43 -6.28
C ILE A 443 -13.17 -7.65 -6.50
N ASP A 444 -12.34 -7.02 -5.68
CA ASP A 444 -10.88 -7.06 -5.80
C ASP A 444 -10.16 -7.16 -4.45
N ASN A 445 -8.84 -7.40 -4.50
CA ASN A 445 -7.97 -7.52 -3.33
C ASN A 445 -7.21 -6.23 -3.01
N ASN A 446 -7.72 -5.08 -3.43
CA ASN A 446 -7.04 -3.79 -3.26
C ASN A 446 -6.76 -3.41 -1.79
N ALA A 447 -7.45 -3.99 -0.80
CA ALA A 447 -7.17 -3.77 0.61
C ALA A 447 -5.77 -4.27 0.98
N ALA A 448 -5.39 -5.48 0.56
CA ALA A 448 -4.05 -6.03 0.78
C ALA A 448 -2.99 -5.28 -0.05
N GLU A 449 -3.29 -4.94 -1.31
CA GLU A 449 -2.36 -4.17 -2.15
C GLU A 449 -2.04 -2.79 -1.55
N ARG A 450 -3.05 -2.09 -1.02
CA ARG A 450 -2.85 -0.81 -0.32
C ARG A 450 -1.98 -0.95 0.92
N ALA A 451 -2.17 -2.01 1.71
CA ALA A 451 -1.36 -2.27 2.90
C ALA A 451 0.12 -2.53 2.53
N LEU A 452 0.39 -3.24 1.44
CA LEU A 452 1.75 -3.50 0.95
C LEU A 452 2.46 -2.26 0.38
N ARG A 453 1.75 -1.17 0.09
CA ARG A 453 2.36 0.04 -0.50
C ARG A 453 3.48 0.62 0.36
N GLY A 454 3.31 0.67 1.68
CA GLY A 454 4.34 1.14 2.60
C GLY A 454 5.64 0.33 2.50
N VAL A 455 5.52 -1.00 2.43
CA VAL A 455 6.67 -1.91 2.22
C VAL A 455 7.34 -1.66 0.87
N ALA A 456 6.55 -1.49 -0.19
CA ALA A 456 7.05 -1.24 -1.54
C ALA A 456 7.82 0.09 -1.66
N LEU A 457 7.36 1.14 -0.96
CA LEU A 457 8.06 2.42 -0.87
C LEU A 457 9.35 2.29 -0.06
N GLY A 458 9.31 1.61 1.09
CA GLY A 458 10.48 1.37 1.93
C GLY A 458 11.62 0.70 1.17
N ARG A 459 11.33 -0.31 0.33
CA ARG A 459 12.34 -1.00 -0.50
C ARG A 459 13.10 -0.10 -1.50
N LYS A 460 12.58 1.08 -1.82
CA LYS A 460 13.29 2.06 -2.66
C LYS A 460 14.32 2.86 -1.88
N ASN A 461 14.21 2.91 -0.55
CA ASN A 461 15.07 3.69 0.34
C ASN A 461 16.10 2.83 1.09
N TYR A 462 15.72 1.62 1.53
CA TYR A 462 16.64 0.64 2.11
C TYR A 462 16.49 -0.68 1.34
N LEU A 463 17.56 -1.08 0.71
CA LEU A 463 17.57 -2.10 -0.35
C LEU A 463 17.28 -3.52 0.16
N PHE A 464 17.51 -3.80 1.47
CA PHE A 464 17.34 -5.12 2.07
C PHE A 464 17.15 -5.04 3.59
N ALA A 465 16.55 -6.10 4.16
CA ALA A 465 16.63 -6.37 5.60
C ALA A 465 17.99 -6.98 5.94
N GLY A 466 18.56 -6.62 7.10
CA GLY A 466 19.89 -7.09 7.51
C GLY A 466 19.92 -8.58 7.86
N SER A 467 18.77 -9.18 8.21
CA SER A 467 18.62 -10.58 8.61
C SER A 467 17.14 -11.00 8.55
N ASP A 468 16.83 -12.28 8.80
CA ASP A 468 15.46 -12.77 8.98
C ASP A 468 14.76 -12.08 10.14
N ALA A 469 15.44 -11.96 11.29
CA ALA A 469 14.93 -11.20 12.43
C ALA A 469 14.60 -9.75 12.07
N GLY A 470 15.37 -9.13 11.14
CA GLY A 470 15.05 -7.81 10.59
C GLY A 470 13.74 -7.80 9.77
N GLY A 471 13.44 -8.89 9.07
CA GLY A 471 12.18 -9.11 8.37
C GLY A 471 10.99 -9.29 9.33
N GLU A 472 11.17 -10.08 10.39
CA GLU A 472 10.18 -10.30 11.45
C GLU A 472 9.82 -9.00 12.19
N ARG A 473 10.85 -8.22 12.58
CA ARG A 473 10.66 -6.89 13.19
C ARG A 473 9.93 -5.93 12.27
N ALA A 474 10.25 -5.95 10.96
CA ALA A 474 9.54 -5.13 9.99
C ALA A 474 8.06 -5.53 9.90
N ALA A 475 7.73 -6.82 9.87
CA ALA A 475 6.37 -7.32 9.89
C ALA A 475 5.61 -6.86 11.13
N ALA A 476 6.20 -6.97 12.32
CA ALA A 476 5.62 -6.53 13.58
C ALA A 476 5.28 -5.02 13.56
N ILE A 477 6.24 -4.18 13.19
CA ILE A 477 6.06 -2.73 13.20
C ILE A 477 5.10 -2.26 12.10
N TYR A 478 5.16 -2.83 10.88
CA TYR A 478 4.19 -2.54 9.83
C TYR A 478 2.75 -2.91 10.22
N SER A 479 2.56 -3.98 11.01
CA SER A 479 1.26 -4.39 11.52
C SER A 479 0.63 -3.31 12.42
N LEU A 480 1.39 -2.79 13.37
CA LEU A 480 0.92 -1.76 14.30
C LEU A 480 0.70 -0.42 13.61
N ILE A 481 1.68 0.05 12.82
CA ILE A 481 1.59 1.29 12.04
C ILE A 481 0.41 1.25 11.06
N GLY A 482 0.28 0.15 10.33
CA GLY A 482 -0.80 -0.04 9.36
C GLY A 482 -2.17 0.00 10.02
N SER A 483 -2.33 -0.72 11.13
CA SER A 483 -3.60 -0.74 11.89
C SER A 483 -3.92 0.61 12.52
N ALA A 484 -2.93 1.33 13.06
CA ALA A 484 -3.12 2.69 13.58
C ALA A 484 -3.66 3.62 12.49
N ARG A 485 -3.02 3.63 11.30
CA ARG A 485 -3.47 4.43 10.15
C ARG A 485 -4.87 4.07 9.66
N MET A 486 -5.22 2.79 9.62
CA MET A 486 -6.56 2.34 9.21
C MET A 486 -7.65 2.84 10.16
N ASN A 487 -7.30 3.11 11.42
CA ASN A 487 -8.19 3.64 12.46
C ASN A 487 -8.04 5.17 12.65
N GLY A 488 -7.36 5.87 11.74
CA GLY A 488 -7.23 7.32 11.76
C GLY A 488 -6.27 7.88 12.81
N LEU A 489 -5.44 7.03 13.43
CA LEU A 489 -4.47 7.45 14.42
C LEU A 489 -3.14 7.84 13.75
N ASP A 490 -2.49 8.87 14.31
CA ASP A 490 -1.10 9.16 13.99
C ASP A 490 -0.20 8.03 14.51
N PRO A 491 0.61 7.38 13.67
CA PRO A 491 1.41 6.22 14.08
C PRO A 491 2.47 6.54 15.13
N GLU A 492 3.07 7.74 15.10
CA GLU A 492 4.08 8.12 16.10
C GLU A 492 3.43 8.34 17.45
N ALA A 493 2.31 9.05 17.49
CA ALA A 493 1.56 9.27 18.71
C ALA A 493 1.06 7.95 19.31
N TYR A 494 0.54 7.06 18.47
CA TYR A 494 0.10 5.72 18.88
C TYR A 494 1.24 4.89 19.49
N LEU A 495 2.37 4.77 18.76
CA LEU A 495 3.52 4.00 19.26
C LEU A 495 4.12 4.60 20.52
N ARG A 496 4.15 5.94 20.65
CA ARG A 496 4.61 6.63 21.86
C ARG A 496 3.77 6.25 23.07
N GLU A 497 2.44 6.26 22.91
CA GLU A 497 1.51 5.89 23.98
C GLU A 497 1.66 4.42 24.38
N VAL A 498 1.69 3.52 23.38
CA VAL A 498 1.88 2.09 23.62
C VAL A 498 3.21 1.81 24.32
N LEU A 499 4.32 2.31 23.79
CA LEU A 499 5.65 2.10 24.36
C LEU A 499 5.80 2.71 25.77
N GLY A 500 5.03 3.76 26.07
CA GLY A 500 5.01 4.36 27.40
C GLY A 500 4.26 3.52 28.45
N ARG A 501 3.44 2.56 28.03
CA ARG A 501 2.55 1.80 28.93
C ARG A 501 2.83 0.31 28.96
N ILE A 502 3.24 -0.26 27.83
CA ILE A 502 3.26 -1.72 27.62
C ILE A 502 4.14 -2.48 28.62
N ALA A 503 5.26 -1.87 29.09
CA ALA A 503 6.17 -2.50 30.04
C ALA A 503 5.51 -2.82 31.40
N ASP A 504 4.53 -1.98 31.81
CA ASP A 504 3.82 -2.12 33.08
C ASP A 504 2.37 -2.58 32.88
N HIS A 505 1.96 -2.84 31.61
CA HIS A 505 0.58 -3.19 31.28
C HIS A 505 0.30 -4.68 31.53
N PRO A 506 -0.81 -5.05 32.18
CA PRO A 506 -1.17 -6.45 32.41
C PRO A 506 -1.31 -7.23 31.10
N ILE A 507 -0.59 -8.34 30.96
CA ILE A 507 -0.56 -9.14 29.73
C ILE A 507 -1.94 -9.67 29.32
N ASN A 508 -2.80 -10.00 30.28
CA ASN A 508 -4.17 -10.45 30.03
C ASN A 508 -5.11 -9.32 29.56
N ARG A 509 -4.64 -8.09 29.53
CA ARG A 509 -5.35 -6.90 29.03
C ARG A 509 -4.62 -6.23 27.87
N ILE A 510 -3.70 -6.94 27.22
CA ILE A 510 -2.87 -6.38 26.14
C ILE A 510 -3.73 -5.80 25.00
N GLU A 511 -4.93 -6.31 24.79
CA GLU A 511 -5.88 -5.84 23.79
C GLU A 511 -6.36 -4.41 24.01
N ASP A 512 -6.28 -3.88 25.26
CA ASP A 512 -6.59 -2.48 25.57
C ASP A 512 -5.66 -1.51 24.81
N LEU A 513 -4.47 -1.98 24.38
CA LEU A 513 -3.49 -1.20 23.64
C LEU A 513 -3.66 -1.29 22.13
N LEU A 514 -4.65 -2.03 21.62
CA LEU A 514 -4.97 -2.04 20.19
C LEU A 514 -5.48 -0.66 19.72
N PRO A 515 -5.21 -0.26 18.46
CA PRO A 515 -5.47 1.11 18.01
C PRO A 515 -6.89 1.64 18.29
N TRP A 516 -7.89 0.80 18.13
CA TRP A 516 -9.32 1.16 18.32
C TRP A 516 -9.79 1.18 19.76
N ASN A 517 -8.99 0.65 20.69
CA ASN A 517 -9.29 0.64 22.12
C ASN A 517 -8.59 1.79 22.87
N LEU A 518 -7.62 2.47 22.24
CA LEU A 518 -6.92 3.60 22.85
C LEU A 518 -7.69 4.91 22.66
N ASN A 519 -8.00 5.57 23.78
CA ASN A 519 -8.53 6.93 23.75
C ASN A 519 -7.38 7.95 23.69
N MET A 520 -6.98 8.32 22.47
CA MET A 520 -5.87 9.26 22.25
C MET A 520 -6.18 10.68 22.71
N ALA A 521 -7.45 11.10 22.80
CA ALA A 521 -7.83 12.44 23.26
C ALA A 521 -7.51 12.63 24.76
N ALA A 522 -7.71 11.60 25.58
CA ALA A 522 -7.33 11.63 26.99
C ALA A 522 -5.80 11.66 27.19
N ALA A 523 -5.03 11.05 26.30
CA ALA A 523 -3.58 10.99 26.38
C ALA A 523 -2.90 12.35 26.09
N VAL A 524 -3.50 13.21 25.26
CA VAL A 524 -3.00 14.57 24.98
C VAL A 524 -3.23 15.49 26.18
N SER A 525 -4.41 15.44 26.80
CA SER A 525 -4.77 16.32 27.91
C SER A 525 -3.95 16.10 29.20
N MET A 526 -3.50 14.87 29.45
CA MET A 526 -2.63 14.56 30.60
C MET A 526 -1.17 15.03 30.44
N ARG A 527 -0.75 15.44 29.25
CA ARG A 527 0.63 15.86 28.94
C ARG A 527 0.83 17.38 28.91
N GLU A 528 -0.25 18.14 28.74
CA GLU A 528 -0.21 19.61 28.86
C GLU A 528 -0.14 20.09 30.32
N VAL A 529 -0.38 19.19 31.28
CA VAL A 529 -0.41 19.46 32.73
C VAL A 529 0.88 18.98 33.45
N ALA A 530 1.80 18.30 32.78
CA ALA A 530 3.09 17.82 33.31
C ALA A 530 4.28 18.48 32.57
#